data_f62c9e881235a279093fea00e0a3eefd
#
_entry.id   f62c9e881235a279093fea00e0a3eefd
#
_cell.length_a   1.000
_cell.length_b   1.000
_cell.length_c   1.000
_cell.angle_alpha   90.00
_cell.angle_beta   90.00
_cell.angle_gamma   90.00
#
_symmetry.space_group_name_H-M   'P 1'
#
loop_
_entity.id
_entity.type
_entity.pdbx_description
1 polymer ?
#
loop_
_entity_poly.entity_id
_entity_poly.type
_entity_poly.pdbx_seq_one_letter_code
_entity_poly.pdbx_strand_id
1 'polypeptide(L)'
;MAENNEIKVKSLQKALEILNLFTEKPVLGVTEVSEYFGLYKSTVHNILSTLKAMEYLEQDEETGKYRLGIQIFNLSKALGDTYSITKIAGPYMQELSNYT
;
A
#
# COMPACT_ATOMS: atom_id res chain seq x y z
N MET A 1 9.46 21.98 -0.73
CA MET A 1 9.03 20.83 -1.38
C MET A 1 7.53 20.67 -1.48
N ALA A 2 6.84 20.98 -0.44
CA ALA A 2 5.42 20.76 -0.46
C ALA A 2 4.71 21.58 -1.51
N GLU A 3 5.14 22.79 -1.70
CA GLU A 3 4.49 23.66 -2.66
C GLU A 3 4.73 23.20 -4.07
N ASN A 4 5.59 22.21 -4.26
CA ASN A 4 5.93 21.75 -5.58
C ASN A 4 5.56 20.31 -5.77
N ASN A 5 4.42 19.91 -5.24
CA ASN A 5 3.96 18.52 -5.29
C ASN A 5 3.35 18.19 -6.64
N GLU A 6 4.08 18.47 -7.65
CA GLU A 6 3.59 18.20 -8.99
C GLU A 6 3.75 16.74 -9.32
N ILE A 7 2.66 16.10 -9.72
CA ILE A 7 2.66 14.69 -10.09
C ILE A 7 3.02 14.59 -11.57
N LYS A 8 4.12 13.92 -11.83
CA LYS A 8 4.59 13.79 -13.20
C LYS A 8 4.25 12.45 -13.84
N VAL A 9 4.09 11.42 -13.02
CA VAL A 9 3.78 10.09 -13.54
C VAL A 9 2.49 9.62 -12.89
N LYS A 10 1.41 9.75 -13.65
CA LYS A 10 0.09 9.48 -13.11
C LYS A 10 -0.13 8.01 -12.78
N SER A 11 0.41 7.11 -13.59
CA SER A 11 0.24 5.69 -13.32
C SER A 11 0.94 5.30 -12.03
N LEU A 12 2.08 5.88 -11.77
CA LEU A 12 2.79 5.62 -10.52
C LEU A 12 2.01 6.18 -9.34
N GLN A 13 1.48 7.39 -9.50
CA GLN A 13 0.65 7.98 -8.46
C GLN A 13 -0.51 7.04 -8.12
N LYS A 14 -1.19 6.55 -9.15
CA LYS A 14 -2.35 5.70 -8.92
C LYS A 14 -1.94 4.40 -8.24
N ALA A 15 -0.81 3.84 -8.64
CA ALA A 15 -0.33 2.60 -8.02
C ALA A 15 -0.07 2.81 -6.54
N LEU A 16 0.55 3.92 -6.18
CA LEU A 16 0.84 4.20 -4.78
C LEU A 16 -0.43 4.49 -3.99
N GLU A 17 -1.40 5.16 -4.60
CA GLU A 17 -2.68 5.39 -3.94
C GLU A 17 -3.40 4.07 -3.65
N ILE A 18 -3.33 3.16 -4.60
CA ILE A 18 -3.94 1.85 -4.41
C ILE A 18 -3.22 1.11 -3.28
N LEU A 19 -1.90 1.16 -3.28
CA LEU A 19 -1.14 0.51 -2.22
C LEU A 19 -1.50 1.09 -0.87
N ASN A 20 -1.65 2.41 -0.79
CA ASN A 20 -1.97 3.06 0.47
C ASN A 20 -3.35 2.67 0.99
N LEU A 21 -4.27 2.32 0.10
CA LEU A 21 -5.60 1.93 0.54
C LEU A 21 -5.57 0.68 1.43
N PHE A 22 -4.55 -0.16 1.26
CA PHE A 22 -4.43 -1.36 2.07
C PHE A 22 -4.16 -1.06 3.54
N THR A 23 -3.81 0.18 3.87
CA THR A 23 -3.69 0.54 5.29
C THR A 23 -5.05 0.62 5.96
N GLU A 24 -6.08 0.91 5.19
CA GLU A 24 -7.44 0.99 5.73
C GLU A 24 -8.20 -0.29 5.52
N LYS A 25 -7.98 -0.94 4.40
CA LYS A 25 -8.67 -2.18 4.04
C LYS A 25 -7.61 -3.22 3.72
N PRO A 26 -7.29 -4.07 4.70
CA PRO A 26 -6.13 -4.97 4.54
C PRO A 26 -6.24 -5.97 3.41
N VAL A 27 -7.45 -6.29 2.99
CA VAL A 27 -7.68 -7.26 1.92
C VAL A 27 -8.59 -6.64 0.88
N LEU A 28 -8.12 -6.61 -0.37
CA LEU A 28 -8.86 -5.97 -1.45
C LEU A 28 -8.75 -6.80 -2.72
N GLY A 29 -9.84 -6.84 -3.48
CA GLY A 29 -9.84 -7.47 -4.80
C GLY A 29 -9.90 -6.43 -5.90
N VAL A 30 -9.80 -6.90 -7.13
CA VAL A 30 -9.81 -6.02 -8.29
C VAL A 30 -11.08 -5.19 -8.35
N THR A 31 -12.23 -5.81 -8.11
CA THR A 31 -13.50 -5.11 -8.22
C THR A 31 -13.60 -3.99 -7.17
N GLU A 32 -13.18 -4.29 -5.93
CA GLU A 32 -13.23 -3.30 -4.87
C GLU A 32 -12.36 -2.10 -5.18
N VAL A 33 -11.15 -2.34 -5.66
CA VAL A 33 -10.25 -1.25 -6.00
C VAL A 33 -10.77 -0.47 -7.18
N SER A 34 -11.29 -1.18 -8.19
CA SER A 34 -11.85 -0.55 -9.37
C SER A 34 -12.97 0.42 -8.99
N GLU A 35 -13.86 -0.02 -8.13
CA GLU A 35 -14.98 0.81 -7.71
C GLU A 35 -14.53 1.98 -6.86
N TYR A 36 -13.58 1.75 -5.99
CA TYR A 36 -13.12 2.81 -5.09
C TYR A 36 -12.50 3.97 -5.87
N PHE A 37 -11.72 3.66 -6.89
CA PHE A 37 -10.99 4.69 -7.63
C PHE A 37 -11.65 5.07 -8.95
N GLY A 38 -12.69 4.37 -9.34
CA GLY A 38 -13.34 4.65 -10.62
C GLY A 38 -12.46 4.30 -11.80
N LEU A 39 -11.72 3.22 -11.70
CA LEU A 39 -10.81 2.77 -12.74
C LEU A 39 -11.35 1.51 -13.42
N TYR A 40 -10.91 1.28 -14.64
CA TYR A 40 -11.24 0.03 -15.32
C TYR A 40 -10.58 -1.13 -14.61
N LYS A 41 -11.28 -2.26 -14.58
CA LYS A 41 -10.74 -3.44 -13.90
C LYS A 41 -9.44 -3.91 -14.53
N SER A 42 -9.32 -3.77 -15.86
CA SER A 42 -8.08 -4.18 -16.50
C SER A 42 -6.90 -3.33 -16.02
N THR A 43 -7.11 -2.03 -15.83
CA THR A 43 -6.07 -1.16 -15.33
C THR A 43 -5.70 -1.57 -13.91
N VAL A 44 -6.69 -1.80 -13.06
CA VAL A 44 -6.45 -2.21 -11.69
C VAL A 44 -5.71 -3.55 -11.64
N HIS A 45 -6.16 -4.49 -12.46
CA HIS A 45 -5.51 -5.80 -12.50
C HIS A 45 -4.04 -5.68 -12.85
N ASN A 46 -3.72 -4.84 -13.83
CA ASN A 46 -2.34 -4.66 -14.23
C ASN A 46 -1.50 -4.05 -13.10
N ILE A 47 -2.07 -3.09 -12.38
CA ILE A 47 -1.37 -2.46 -11.28
C ILE A 47 -1.15 -3.46 -10.15
N LEU A 48 -2.20 -4.18 -9.75
CA LEU A 48 -2.08 -5.13 -8.66
C LEU A 48 -1.12 -6.26 -9.01
N SER A 49 -1.16 -6.72 -10.26
CA SER A 49 -0.26 -7.77 -10.71
C SER A 49 1.19 -7.32 -10.65
N THR A 50 1.44 -6.08 -11.04
CA THR A 50 2.79 -5.53 -11.00
C THR A 50 3.27 -5.41 -9.56
N LEU A 51 2.42 -4.90 -8.67
CA LEU A 51 2.78 -4.80 -7.27
C LEU A 51 3.05 -6.18 -6.67
N LYS A 52 2.27 -7.18 -7.09
CA LYS A 52 2.50 -8.54 -6.63
C LYS A 52 3.83 -9.07 -7.13
N ALA A 53 4.14 -8.82 -8.41
CA ALA A 53 5.40 -9.28 -8.98
C ALA A 53 6.60 -8.67 -8.26
N MET A 54 6.45 -7.47 -7.76
CA MET A 54 7.49 -6.78 -7.02
C MET A 54 7.45 -7.09 -5.53
N GLU A 55 6.54 -7.97 -5.12
CA GLU A 55 6.39 -8.42 -3.74
C GLU A 55 5.87 -7.36 -2.79
N TYR A 56 5.30 -6.32 -3.33
CA TYR A 56 4.58 -5.34 -2.51
C TYR A 56 3.22 -5.85 -2.09
N LEU A 57 2.66 -6.77 -2.87
CA LEU A 57 1.39 -7.41 -2.55
C LEU A 57 1.53 -8.92 -2.66
N GLU A 58 0.68 -9.61 -1.93
CA GLU A 58 0.46 -11.05 -2.06
C GLU A 58 -0.97 -11.27 -2.48
N GLN A 59 -1.22 -12.38 -3.13
CA GLN A 59 -2.55 -12.71 -3.57
C GLN A 59 -2.96 -14.05 -2.98
N ASP A 60 -4.15 -14.08 -2.41
CA ASP A 60 -4.75 -15.31 -1.93
C ASP A 60 -5.29 -16.05 -3.14
N GLU A 61 -4.79 -17.26 -3.36
CA GLU A 61 -5.16 -18.01 -4.57
C GLU A 61 -6.60 -18.48 -4.53
N GLU A 62 -7.16 -18.68 -3.35
CA GLU A 62 -8.53 -19.14 -3.25
C GLU A 62 -9.52 -18.03 -3.52
N THR A 63 -9.29 -16.85 -2.97
CA THR A 63 -10.22 -15.74 -3.12
C THR A 63 -9.86 -14.81 -4.24
N GLY A 64 -8.60 -14.83 -4.67
CA GLY A 64 -8.10 -13.89 -5.66
C GLY A 64 -7.83 -12.51 -5.12
N LYS A 65 -8.06 -12.30 -3.84
CA LYS A 65 -7.86 -10.98 -3.25
C LYS A 65 -6.40 -10.77 -2.85
N TYR A 66 -6.04 -9.53 -2.70
CA TYR A 66 -4.66 -9.14 -2.43
C TYR A 66 -4.53 -8.59 -1.01
N ARG A 67 -3.31 -8.66 -0.50
CA ARG A 67 -2.94 -8.04 0.76
C ARG A 67 -1.48 -7.61 0.67
N LEU A 68 -1.03 -6.83 1.66
CA LEU A 68 0.35 -6.35 1.65
C LEU A 68 1.34 -7.50 1.70
N GLY A 69 2.42 -7.36 0.95
CA GLY A 69 3.43 -8.39 0.84
C GLY A 69 4.68 -8.08 1.62
N ILE A 70 5.66 -8.98 1.50
CA ILE A 70 6.88 -8.93 2.31
C ILE A 70 7.70 -7.67 2.05
N GLN A 71 7.61 -7.10 0.85
CA GLN A 71 8.43 -5.93 0.54
C GLN A 71 8.06 -4.75 1.42
N ILE A 72 6.79 -4.69 1.83
CA ILE A 72 6.37 -3.62 2.75
C ILE A 72 7.12 -3.74 4.07
N PHE A 73 7.28 -4.98 4.56
CA PHE A 73 8.01 -5.20 5.78
C PHE A 73 9.47 -4.77 5.64
N ASN A 74 10.08 -5.13 4.51
CA ASN A 74 11.47 -4.76 4.27
C ASN A 74 11.66 -3.25 4.26
N LEU A 75 10.73 -2.54 3.64
CA LEU A 75 10.81 -1.10 3.60
C LEU A 75 10.62 -0.50 4.99
N SER A 76 9.73 -1.06 5.76
CA SER A 76 9.50 -0.54 7.11
C SER A 76 10.71 -0.77 7.99
N LYS A 77 11.41 -1.90 7.81
CA LYS A 77 12.65 -2.13 8.55
C LYS A 77 13.70 -1.08 8.23
N ALA A 78 13.85 -0.79 6.95
CA ALA A 78 14.82 0.23 6.54
C ALA A 78 14.47 1.59 7.13
N LEU A 79 13.20 1.90 7.17
CA LEU A 79 12.75 3.15 7.78
C LEU A 79 13.05 3.16 9.27
N GLY A 80 12.81 2.06 9.94
CA GLY A 80 13.08 1.95 11.35
C GLY A 80 14.55 2.10 11.68
N ASP A 81 15.42 1.65 10.79
CA ASP A 81 16.85 1.81 10.98
C ASP A 81 17.26 3.28 10.89
N THR A 82 16.54 4.06 10.11
CA THR A 82 16.86 5.46 9.90
C THR A 82 16.25 6.34 10.96
N TYR A 83 15.03 6.02 11.39
CA TYR A 83 14.30 6.81 12.36
C TYR A 83 14.09 6.00 13.62
N SER A 84 14.09 6.69 14.75
CA SER A 84 13.69 6.06 16.00
C SER A 84 12.21 5.67 15.89
N ILE A 85 11.90 4.46 16.29
CA ILE A 85 10.52 4.00 16.30
C ILE A 85 9.66 4.94 17.15
N THR A 86 10.19 5.33 18.29
CA THR A 86 9.48 6.25 19.15
C THR A 86 9.18 7.56 18.45
N LYS A 87 10.16 8.06 17.70
CA LYS A 87 10.00 9.33 17.03
C LYS A 87 8.95 9.24 15.92
N ILE A 88 8.96 8.16 15.17
CA ILE A 88 8.02 8.00 14.07
C ILE A 88 6.61 7.80 14.58
N ALA A 89 6.46 6.93 15.54
CA ALA A 89 5.15 6.49 15.99
C ALA A 89 4.74 7.12 17.32
N GLY A 90 5.43 8.16 17.76
CA GLY A 90 5.14 8.76 19.04
C GLY A 90 3.66 9.03 19.25
N PRO A 91 3.04 9.79 18.34
CA PRO A 91 1.61 10.07 18.49
C PRO A 91 0.73 8.85 18.31
N TYR A 92 1.19 7.88 17.56
CA TYR A 92 0.41 6.69 17.28
C TYR A 92 0.72 5.54 18.19
N MET A 93 1.81 5.60 18.89
CA MET A 93 2.31 4.45 19.60
C MET A 93 1.28 3.90 20.58
N GLN A 94 0.54 4.77 21.20
CA GLN A 94 -0.45 4.34 22.15
C GLN A 94 -1.54 3.54 21.49
N GLU A 95 -1.94 3.96 20.31
CA GLU A 95 -2.93 3.21 19.56
C GLU A 95 -2.37 1.90 19.06
N LEU A 96 -1.13 1.95 18.57
CA LEU A 96 -0.51 0.76 18.04
C LEU A 96 -0.27 -0.28 19.11
N SER A 97 0.08 0.16 20.30
CA SER A 97 0.37 -0.78 21.37
C SER A 97 -0.87 -1.57 21.75
N ASN A 98 -2.03 -1.10 21.39
CA ASN A 98 -3.26 -1.81 21.71
C ASN A 98 -3.46 -3.04 20.86
N TYR A 99 -2.81 -3.11 19.72
CA TYR A 99 -2.98 -4.26 18.86
C TYR A 99 -1.66 -4.91 18.50
N THR A 100 -0.61 -4.51 19.10
CA THR A 100 0.63 -5.27 18.97
C THR A 100 0.82 -6.15 20.19
#